data_52e0fc2da132882f80dcef797fbe22a7
#
_entry.id   52e0fc2da132882f80dcef797fbe22a7
#
_cell.length_a   1.000
_cell.length_b   1.000
_cell.length_c   1.000
_cell.angle_alpha   90.00
_cell.angle_beta   90.00
_cell.angle_gamma   90.00
#
_symmetry.space_group_name_H-M   'P 1'
#
loop_
_entity.id
_entity.type
_entity.pdbx_description
1 polymer ?
#
loop_
_entity_poly.entity_id
_entity_poly.type
_entity_poly.pdbx_seq_one_letter_code
_entity_poly.pdbx_strand_id
1 'polypeptide(L)'
;MQLELTQAVAAQCLDSPLRLAGVASVCALLDGALAEREPHAGLYAGTDALLSLISMDEDDSGWLEGYVRWELGLLHAVGYQLDLARCAASGETQNLAYVSPKSGGAVARQHAGTFANRLLDLPKFLGGVACPSHDWVAGLDLTGYFFGKACFCHA
;
A
#
# COMPACT_ATOMS: atom_id res chain seq x y z
N MET A 1 7.36 -26.02 20.35
CA MET A 1 7.71 -25.08 19.27
C MET A 1 8.64 -24.02 19.83
N GLN A 2 9.88 -23.99 19.38
CA GLN A 2 10.78 -22.93 19.75
C GLN A 2 10.55 -21.74 18.83
N LEU A 3 10.18 -20.60 19.43
CA LEU A 3 10.14 -19.32 18.75
C LEU A 3 11.50 -18.65 18.90
N GLU A 4 12.28 -18.66 17.85
CA GLU A 4 13.53 -17.92 17.82
C GLU A 4 13.27 -16.51 17.33
N LEU A 5 13.69 -15.52 18.11
CA LEU A 5 13.66 -14.13 17.70
C LEU A 5 14.86 -13.89 16.79
N THR A 6 14.66 -14.02 15.47
CA THR A 6 15.72 -13.82 14.50
C THR A 6 16.08 -12.34 14.31
N GLN A 7 15.11 -11.45 14.55
CA GLN A 7 15.33 -10.01 14.39
C GLN A 7 14.37 -9.21 15.28
N ALA A 8 14.91 -8.35 16.12
CA ALA A 8 14.13 -7.46 16.98
C ALA A 8 13.92 -6.09 16.29
N VAL A 9 13.08 -6.05 15.25
CA VAL A 9 12.86 -4.85 14.43
C VAL A 9 12.35 -3.68 15.28
N ALA A 10 11.41 -3.93 16.18
CA ALA A 10 10.88 -2.89 17.05
C ALA A 10 11.97 -2.26 17.93
N ALA A 11 12.91 -3.05 18.42
CA ALA A 11 14.04 -2.55 19.22
C ALA A 11 14.96 -1.64 18.41
N GLN A 12 15.13 -1.92 17.12
CA GLN A 12 15.94 -1.10 16.21
C GLN A 12 15.27 0.22 15.85
N CYS A 13 13.96 0.33 16.04
CA CYS A 13 13.16 1.49 15.69
C CYS A 13 12.77 2.36 16.89
N LEU A 14 13.31 2.10 18.09
CA LEU A 14 12.92 2.80 19.32
C LEU A 14 13.08 4.32 19.25
N ASP A 15 14.04 4.80 18.49
CA ASP A 15 14.30 6.23 18.35
C ASP A 15 13.40 6.93 17.32
N SER A 16 12.56 6.18 16.60
CA SER A 16 11.69 6.73 15.56
C SER A 16 10.23 6.36 15.81
N PRO A 17 9.40 7.31 16.30
CA PRO A 17 7.95 7.07 16.46
C PRO A 17 7.26 6.67 15.16
N LEU A 18 7.69 7.23 14.02
CA LEU A 18 7.12 6.92 12.70
C LEU A 18 7.37 5.46 12.32
N ARG A 19 8.59 4.97 12.52
CA ARG A 19 8.96 3.58 12.21
C ARG A 19 8.25 2.60 13.13
N LEU A 20 8.15 2.92 14.42
CA LEU A 20 7.37 2.11 15.37
C LEU A 20 5.90 2.04 14.95
N ALA A 21 5.32 3.15 14.51
CA ALA A 21 3.95 3.18 14.00
C ALA A 21 3.81 2.31 12.75
N GLY A 22 4.81 2.31 11.87
CA GLY A 22 4.85 1.45 10.68
C GLY A 22 4.83 -0.03 11.04
N VAL A 23 5.69 -0.44 11.96
CA VAL A 23 5.73 -1.84 12.44
C VAL A 23 4.41 -2.24 13.10
N ALA A 24 3.86 -1.38 13.95
CA ALA A 24 2.57 -1.62 14.59
C ALA A 24 1.43 -1.77 13.57
N SER A 25 1.43 -0.93 12.52
CA SER A 25 0.44 -1.00 11.44
C SER A 25 0.56 -2.30 10.65
N VAL A 26 1.76 -2.75 10.34
CA VAL A 26 2.00 -4.03 9.67
C VAL A 26 1.39 -5.17 10.49
N CYS A 27 1.68 -5.23 11.77
CA CYS A 27 1.15 -6.27 12.66
C CYS A 27 -0.39 -6.22 12.73
N ALA A 28 -0.96 -5.02 12.88
CA ALA A 28 -2.41 -4.84 12.98
C ALA A 28 -3.13 -5.24 11.69
N LEU A 29 -2.58 -4.87 10.53
CA LEU A 29 -3.16 -5.21 9.22
C LEU A 29 -3.09 -6.71 8.95
N LEU A 30 -1.98 -7.36 9.28
CA LEU A 30 -1.85 -8.81 9.12
C LEU A 30 -2.85 -9.54 10.02
N ASP A 31 -2.98 -9.11 11.26
CA ASP A 31 -3.90 -9.72 12.21
C ASP A 31 -5.37 -9.56 11.79
N GLY A 32 -5.72 -8.38 11.27
CA GLY A 32 -7.09 -8.07 10.88
C GLY A 32 -7.50 -8.55 9.49
N ALA A 33 -6.55 -8.70 8.57
CA ALA A 33 -6.85 -8.93 7.15
C ALA A 33 -6.73 -10.39 6.73
N LEU A 34 -5.88 -11.18 7.38
CA LEU A 34 -5.62 -12.56 6.99
C LEU A 34 -6.40 -13.54 7.84
N ALA A 35 -7.03 -14.51 7.19
CA ALA A 35 -7.62 -15.65 7.87
C ALA A 35 -6.51 -16.58 8.37
N GLU A 36 -6.71 -17.15 9.55
CA GLU A 36 -5.78 -18.14 10.11
C GLU A 36 -5.58 -19.32 9.16
N ARG A 37 -4.34 -19.76 9.03
CA ARG A 37 -3.93 -20.96 8.29
C ARG A 37 -3.98 -20.87 6.76
N GLU A 38 -4.21 -19.69 6.17
CA GLU A 38 -4.03 -19.55 4.73
C GLU A 38 -2.56 -19.26 4.40
N PRO A 39 -1.94 -20.05 3.52
CA PRO A 39 -0.56 -19.81 3.15
C PRO A 39 -0.43 -18.63 2.17
N HIS A 40 0.29 -17.61 2.56
CA HIS A 40 0.59 -16.45 1.74
C HIS A 40 2.11 -16.25 1.65
N ALA A 41 2.79 -17.17 0.97
CA ALA A 41 4.25 -17.19 0.90
C ALA A 41 4.85 -15.89 0.34
N GLY A 42 4.25 -15.32 -0.70
CA GLY A 42 4.69 -14.06 -1.28
C GLY A 42 4.52 -12.89 -0.31
N LEU A 43 3.43 -12.88 0.44
CA LEU A 43 3.17 -11.85 1.44
C LEU A 43 4.15 -11.97 2.63
N TYR A 44 4.48 -13.19 3.04
CA TYR A 44 5.47 -13.43 4.09
C TYR A 44 6.83 -12.86 3.70
N ALA A 45 7.31 -13.17 2.50
CA ALA A 45 8.58 -12.65 2.00
C ALA A 45 8.55 -11.12 1.88
N GLY A 46 7.44 -10.56 1.40
CA GLY A 46 7.26 -9.12 1.30
C GLY A 46 7.25 -8.43 2.66
N THR A 47 6.62 -9.05 3.66
CA THR A 47 6.59 -8.54 5.04
C THR A 47 7.99 -8.53 5.66
N ASP A 48 8.72 -9.62 5.49
CA ASP A 48 10.10 -9.72 5.99
C ASP A 48 11.00 -8.65 5.35
N ALA A 49 10.89 -8.48 4.04
CA ALA A 49 11.63 -7.45 3.31
C ALA A 49 11.27 -6.03 3.79
N LEU A 50 9.99 -5.76 4.02
CA LEU A 50 9.52 -4.45 4.53
C LEU A 50 10.06 -4.17 5.93
N LEU A 51 10.00 -5.15 6.83
CA LEU A 51 10.50 -4.99 8.19
C LEU A 51 12.01 -4.73 8.19
N SER A 52 12.76 -5.41 7.32
CA SER A 52 14.18 -5.15 7.14
C SER A 52 14.44 -3.73 6.64
N LEU A 53 13.64 -3.26 5.68
CA LEU A 53 13.75 -1.93 5.13
C LEU A 53 13.46 -0.84 6.19
N ILE A 54 12.42 -1.04 7.00
CA ILE A 54 12.07 -0.12 8.10
C ILE A 54 13.22 0.00 9.10
N SER A 55 13.89 -1.11 9.39
CA SER A 55 14.97 -1.12 10.39
C SER A 55 16.30 -0.55 9.88
N MET A 56 16.56 -0.61 8.57
CA MET A 56 17.86 -0.30 7.99
C MET A 56 17.91 1.02 7.22
N ASP A 57 16.77 1.54 6.81
CA ASP A 57 16.72 2.71 5.94
C ASP A 57 17.07 3.99 6.72
N GLU A 58 17.96 4.78 6.17
CA GLU A 58 18.36 6.07 6.76
C GLU A 58 17.31 7.17 6.45
N ASP A 59 16.62 7.02 5.32
CA ASP A 59 15.59 7.96 4.86
C ASP A 59 14.21 7.30 4.95
N ASP A 60 13.27 8.00 5.59
CA ASP A 60 11.90 7.48 5.77
C ASP A 60 11.14 7.33 4.45
N SER A 61 11.49 8.06 3.40
CA SER A 61 10.77 7.99 2.12
C SER A 61 10.83 6.60 1.48
N GLY A 62 11.97 5.96 1.53
CA GLY A 62 12.17 4.62 0.92
C GLY A 62 11.30 3.56 1.56
N TRP A 63 11.28 3.47 2.88
CA TRP A 63 10.47 2.45 3.55
C TRP A 63 8.98 2.78 3.48
N LEU A 64 8.59 4.06 3.44
CA LEU A 64 7.18 4.47 3.28
C LEU A 64 6.63 4.05 1.92
N GLU A 65 7.39 4.21 0.84
CA GLU A 65 7.01 3.68 -0.48
C GLU A 65 6.92 2.16 -0.46
N GLY A 66 7.85 1.49 0.17
CA GLY A 66 7.83 0.04 0.36
C GLY A 66 6.61 -0.42 1.15
N TYR A 67 6.24 0.33 2.17
CA TYR A 67 5.05 0.10 2.98
C TYR A 67 3.77 0.16 2.13
N VAL A 68 3.63 1.17 1.28
CA VAL A 68 2.47 1.30 0.38
C VAL A 68 2.40 0.13 -0.60
N ARG A 69 3.53 -0.27 -1.19
CA ARG A 69 3.57 -1.44 -2.08
C ARG A 69 3.19 -2.72 -1.36
N TRP A 70 3.63 -2.88 -0.12
CA TRP A 70 3.25 -4.01 0.72
C TRP A 70 1.75 -4.02 1.01
N GLU A 71 1.16 -2.86 1.31
CA GLU A 71 -0.28 -2.74 1.51
C GLU A 71 -1.07 -3.12 0.26
N LEU A 72 -0.58 -2.76 -0.94
CA LEU A 72 -1.20 -3.18 -2.20
C LEU A 72 -1.16 -4.71 -2.36
N GLY A 73 -0.05 -5.34 -1.98
CA GLY A 73 0.07 -6.80 -1.96
C GLY A 73 -0.91 -7.45 -0.98
N LEU A 74 -1.09 -6.85 0.19
CA LEU A 74 -2.06 -7.32 1.18
C LEU A 74 -3.50 -7.17 0.67
N LEU A 75 -3.84 -6.04 0.05
CA LEU A 75 -5.15 -5.83 -0.58
C LEU A 75 -5.43 -6.88 -1.64
N HIS A 76 -4.43 -7.21 -2.46
CA HIS A 76 -4.54 -8.28 -3.45
C HIS A 76 -4.81 -9.64 -2.78
N ALA A 77 -4.11 -9.93 -1.69
CA ALA A 77 -4.27 -11.18 -0.94
C ALA A 77 -5.69 -11.34 -0.35
N VAL A 78 -6.32 -10.24 0.07
CA VAL A 78 -7.69 -10.26 0.60
C VAL A 78 -8.77 -10.11 -0.48
N GLY A 79 -8.40 -10.11 -1.75
CA GLY A 79 -9.31 -10.14 -2.88
C GLY A 79 -9.58 -8.80 -3.58
N TYR A 80 -8.93 -7.72 -3.16
CA TYR A 80 -9.02 -6.42 -3.81
C TYR A 80 -7.92 -6.29 -4.87
N GLN A 81 -8.31 -6.38 -6.14
CA GLN A 81 -7.36 -6.22 -7.23
C GLN A 81 -7.42 -4.80 -7.77
N LEU A 82 -6.34 -4.06 -7.57
CA LEU A 82 -6.16 -2.75 -8.15
C LEU A 82 -5.36 -2.87 -9.45
N ASP A 83 -5.91 -2.38 -10.55
CA ASP A 83 -5.20 -2.33 -11.83
C ASP A 83 -4.64 -0.92 -12.03
N LEU A 84 -3.37 -0.75 -11.67
CA LEU A 84 -2.65 0.53 -11.78
C LEU A 84 -1.81 0.62 -13.05
N ALA A 85 -1.86 -0.40 -13.90
CA ALA A 85 -1.03 -0.49 -15.10
C ALA A 85 -1.68 0.13 -16.34
N ARG A 86 -3.00 0.24 -16.37
CA ARG A 86 -3.73 0.78 -17.52
C ARG A 86 -4.97 1.55 -17.10
N CYS A 87 -5.37 2.48 -17.96
CA CYS A 87 -6.57 3.28 -17.72
C CYS A 87 -7.83 2.41 -17.85
N ALA A 88 -8.69 2.47 -16.83
CA ALA A 88 -9.95 1.73 -16.82
C ALA A 88 -10.94 2.22 -17.89
N ALA A 89 -10.84 3.49 -18.29
CA ALA A 89 -11.72 4.08 -19.30
C ALA A 89 -11.28 3.81 -20.74
N SER A 90 -9.97 3.85 -21.01
CA SER A 90 -9.43 3.80 -22.38
C SER A 90 -8.48 2.63 -22.65
N GLY A 91 -7.96 1.98 -21.62
CA GLY A 91 -6.93 0.94 -21.76
C GLY A 91 -5.52 1.48 -21.97
N GLU A 92 -5.34 2.80 -22.00
CA GLU A 92 -4.02 3.43 -22.15
C GLU A 92 -3.12 3.13 -20.97
N THR A 93 -1.82 3.02 -21.23
CA THR A 93 -0.79 2.75 -20.19
C THR A 93 0.00 3.99 -19.81
N GLN A 94 -0.26 5.12 -20.45
CA GLN A 94 0.45 6.37 -20.23
C GLN A 94 -0.47 7.45 -19.65
N ASN A 95 0.14 8.46 -19.05
CA ASN A 95 -0.55 9.59 -18.42
C ASN A 95 -1.55 9.18 -17.33
N LEU A 96 -1.30 8.08 -16.65
CA LEU A 96 -2.10 7.64 -15.52
C LEU A 96 -1.86 8.61 -14.34
N ALA A 97 -2.92 9.22 -13.84
CA ALA A 97 -2.82 10.24 -12.81
C ALA A 97 -3.70 9.96 -11.60
N TYR A 98 -4.73 9.16 -11.77
CA TYR A 98 -5.73 8.91 -10.74
C TYR A 98 -6.10 7.43 -10.63
N VAL A 99 -6.82 7.09 -9.58
CA VAL A 99 -7.40 5.76 -9.37
C VAL A 99 -8.87 5.91 -9.05
N SER A 100 -9.71 5.13 -9.71
CA SER A 100 -11.15 5.13 -9.46
C SER A 100 -11.45 4.47 -8.10
N PRO A 101 -12.15 5.16 -7.18
CA PRO A 101 -12.54 4.56 -5.91
C PRO A 101 -13.60 3.46 -6.06
N LYS A 102 -14.28 3.38 -7.19
CA LYS A 102 -15.27 2.34 -7.47
C LYS A 102 -14.64 1.04 -7.96
N SER A 103 -13.75 1.16 -8.97
CA SER A 103 -13.21 0.00 -9.65
C SER A 103 -11.81 -0.40 -9.21
N GLY A 104 -11.06 0.51 -8.57
CA GLY A 104 -9.65 0.30 -8.27
C GLY A 104 -8.75 0.37 -9.50
N GLY A 105 -9.27 0.80 -10.63
CA GLY A 105 -8.51 0.94 -11.87
C GLY A 105 -7.91 2.34 -12.01
N ALA A 106 -6.71 2.43 -12.60
CA ALA A 106 -6.08 3.69 -12.91
C ALA A 106 -6.90 4.48 -13.95
N VAL A 107 -6.81 5.79 -13.91
CA VAL A 107 -7.47 6.70 -14.85
C VAL A 107 -6.45 7.68 -15.39
N ALA A 108 -6.36 7.77 -16.71
CA ALA A 108 -5.49 8.74 -17.37
C ALA A 108 -6.02 10.16 -17.13
N ARG A 109 -5.10 11.13 -17.06
CA ARG A 109 -5.45 12.53 -16.77
C ARG A 109 -6.49 13.09 -17.71
N GLN A 110 -6.38 12.79 -19.01
CA GLN A 110 -7.30 13.29 -20.04
C GLN A 110 -8.70 12.68 -19.92
N HIS A 111 -8.86 11.55 -19.24
CA HIS A 111 -10.15 10.87 -19.06
C HIS A 111 -10.81 11.13 -17.70
N ALA A 112 -10.14 11.86 -16.82
CA ALA A 112 -10.68 12.22 -15.51
C ALA A 112 -11.78 13.29 -15.60
N GLY A 113 -11.61 14.28 -16.49
CA GLY A 113 -12.59 15.34 -16.75
C GLY A 113 -13.01 16.07 -15.46
N THR A 114 -14.31 16.25 -15.31
CA THR A 114 -14.90 16.89 -14.12
C THR A 114 -14.90 15.99 -12.88
N PHE A 115 -14.59 14.71 -13.02
CA PHE A 115 -14.56 13.75 -11.92
C PHE A 115 -13.21 13.69 -11.19
N ALA A 116 -12.20 14.45 -11.65
CA ALA A 116 -10.85 14.40 -11.08
C ALA A 116 -10.83 14.60 -9.56
N ASN A 117 -11.70 15.45 -9.02
CA ASN A 117 -11.80 15.73 -7.59
C ASN A 117 -12.44 14.58 -6.78
N ARG A 118 -13.04 13.61 -7.45
CA ARG A 118 -13.64 12.41 -6.83
C ARG A 118 -12.76 11.17 -6.97
N LEU A 119 -11.64 11.30 -7.69
CA LEU A 119 -10.68 10.23 -7.89
C LEU A 119 -9.54 10.35 -6.89
N LEU A 120 -8.91 9.22 -6.61
CA LEU A 120 -7.72 9.18 -5.75
C LEU A 120 -6.48 9.48 -6.59
N ASP A 121 -5.50 10.13 -6.02
CA ASP A 121 -4.23 10.41 -6.71
C ASP A 121 -3.41 9.13 -6.86
N LEU A 122 -2.82 8.94 -8.04
CA LEU A 122 -1.88 7.85 -8.29
C LEU A 122 -0.45 8.38 -8.12
N PRO A 123 0.29 7.90 -7.09
CA PRO A 123 1.65 8.38 -6.87
C PRO A 123 2.61 7.97 -7.98
N LYS A 124 3.69 8.72 -8.14
CA LYS A 124 4.71 8.46 -9.17
C LYS A 124 5.35 7.09 -9.01
N PHE A 125 5.68 6.68 -7.79
CA PHE A 125 6.33 5.39 -7.57
C PHE A 125 5.43 4.19 -7.90
N LEU A 126 4.12 4.42 -8.06
CA LEU A 126 3.18 3.40 -8.54
C LEU A 126 2.82 3.57 -10.02
N GLY A 127 3.52 4.43 -10.73
CA GLY A 127 3.33 4.64 -12.17
C GLY A 127 2.56 5.90 -12.55
N GLY A 128 2.21 6.75 -11.59
CA GLY A 128 1.53 8.01 -11.84
C GLY A 128 2.44 9.05 -12.47
N VAL A 129 1.84 10.06 -13.15
CA VAL A 129 2.61 11.11 -13.85
C VAL A 129 2.94 12.31 -12.97
N ALA A 130 2.03 12.72 -12.09
CA ALA A 130 2.26 13.83 -11.16
C ALA A 130 1.23 13.79 -10.04
N CYS A 131 1.68 14.12 -8.85
CA CYS A 131 0.84 14.18 -7.67
C CYS A 131 1.08 15.51 -6.95
N PRO A 132 0.02 16.25 -6.56
CA PRO A 132 0.19 17.51 -5.85
C PRO A 132 0.71 17.34 -4.42
N SER A 133 0.50 16.18 -3.83
CA SER A 133 1.01 15.84 -2.50
C SER A 133 2.32 15.04 -2.59
N HIS A 134 2.96 14.82 -1.46
CA HIS A 134 4.09 13.90 -1.42
C HIS A 134 3.62 12.49 -1.86
N ASP A 135 4.42 11.84 -2.70
CA ASP A 135 4.04 10.57 -3.30
C ASP A 135 3.62 9.51 -2.28
N TRP A 136 4.33 9.41 -1.16
CA TRP A 136 4.00 8.43 -0.12
C TRP A 136 2.69 8.78 0.61
N VAL A 137 2.33 10.07 0.75
CA VAL A 137 1.04 10.49 1.32
C VAL A 137 -0.10 10.07 0.41
N ALA A 138 0.02 10.34 -0.88
CA ALA A 138 -0.96 9.90 -1.88
C ALA A 138 -1.12 8.37 -1.87
N GLY A 139 -0.01 7.65 -1.72
CA GLY A 139 -0.02 6.19 -1.61
C GLY A 139 -0.77 5.70 -0.38
N LEU A 140 -0.52 6.29 0.79
CA LEU A 140 -1.22 5.94 2.02
C LEU A 140 -2.72 6.27 1.95
N ASP A 141 -3.09 7.40 1.36
CA ASP A 141 -4.50 7.76 1.15
C ASP A 141 -5.19 6.75 0.23
N LEU A 142 -4.51 6.33 -0.83
CA LEU A 142 -5.02 5.34 -1.78
C LEU A 142 -5.28 3.99 -1.11
N THR A 143 -4.27 3.43 -0.46
CA THR A 143 -4.39 2.13 0.20
C THR A 143 -5.36 2.19 1.39
N GLY A 144 -5.30 3.25 2.17
CA GLY A 144 -6.20 3.47 3.31
C GLY A 144 -7.66 3.50 2.91
N TYR A 145 -7.98 4.11 1.77
CA TYR A 145 -9.34 4.11 1.23
C TYR A 145 -9.85 2.69 0.99
N PHE A 146 -9.04 1.86 0.32
CA PHE A 146 -9.45 0.49 -0.02
C PHE A 146 -9.47 -0.43 1.21
N PHE A 147 -8.59 -0.23 2.19
CA PHE A 147 -8.65 -0.96 3.47
C PHE A 147 -9.92 -0.60 4.26
N GLY A 148 -10.31 0.67 4.28
CA GLY A 148 -11.56 1.09 4.89
C GLY A 148 -12.77 0.39 4.26
N LYS A 149 -12.76 0.27 2.93
CA LYS A 149 -13.78 -0.44 2.17
C LYS A 149 -13.80 -1.94 2.47
N ALA A 150 -12.63 -2.58 2.54
CA ALA A 150 -12.49 -3.99 2.85
C ALA A 150 -13.01 -4.33 4.25
N CYS A 151 -12.69 -3.52 5.25
CA CYS A 151 -13.14 -3.72 6.62
C CYS A 151 -14.65 -3.61 6.77
N PHE A 152 -15.30 -2.72 6.02
CA PHE A 152 -16.75 -2.54 6.08
C PHE A 152 -17.53 -3.59 5.30
N CYS A 153 -16.92 -4.23 4.31
CA CYS A 153 -17.59 -5.28 3.52
C CYS A 153 -17.75 -6.61 4.28
N HIS A 154 -17.07 -6.78 5.40
CA HIS A 154 -17.11 -8.01 6.21
C HIS A 154 -17.84 -7.81 7.55
N ALA A 155 -18.45 -6.67 7.73
CA ALA A 155 -19.26 -6.41 8.93
C ALA A 155 -20.70 -6.94 8.77
#